data_55a7d38ff5e01b408037e68a3e8e951f
#
_entry.id   55a7d38ff5e01b408037e68a3e8e951f
#
_cell.length_a   1.000
_cell.length_b   1.000
_cell.length_c   1.000
_cell.angle_alpha   90.00
_cell.angle_beta   90.00
_cell.angle_gamma   90.00
#
_symmetry.space_group_name_H-M   'P 1'
#
loop_
_entity.id
_entity.type
_entity.pdbx_description
1 polymer ?
#
loop_
_entity_poly.entity_id
_entity_poly.type
_entity_poly.pdbx_seq_one_letter_code
_entity_poly.pdbx_strand_id
1 'polypeptide(L)'
;MVNQRIKEIALITIGSLLFAIGINYFAIPNRLSEGGIIGLTVVTYYLFDWSPGVVNFAINAVLLAIGYKFFDKKTMVYTIIGIVETSLFLYVTEHIQYQVNGDTLLAALFAGVFVGIGLGCMFKAGGTSGGSAILARLANQYLGWSVGKGVLIIDIVVIAGSVFIIGQEKAMYTLVAVFIGAKVIDFIVEGMDTKTAVTIISNQPDLIRETITKNMTRGVTVLEGRGGYTGKNKEVLYVVINKQELVKLKQVISRVDEDAFVVIHDVRDVLGGGFKAS
;
A
#
# COMPACT_ATOMS: atom_id res chain seq x y z
N MET A 1 7.81 13.92 19.93
CA MET A 1 6.45 14.24 19.45
C MET A 1 6.40 15.31 18.35
N VAL A 2 6.99 16.50 18.53
CA VAL A 2 6.98 17.56 17.48
C VAL A 2 7.71 17.12 16.20
N ASN A 3 8.87 16.52 16.30
CA ASN A 3 9.67 16.08 15.16
C ASN A 3 8.97 14.98 14.31
N GLN A 4 8.14 14.15 14.94
CA GLN A 4 7.37 13.13 14.25
C GLN A 4 6.19 13.74 13.47
N ARG A 5 5.47 14.71 14.05
CA ARG A 5 4.39 15.42 13.35
C ARG A 5 4.88 16.18 12.13
N ILE A 6 6.05 16.80 12.22
CA ILE A 6 6.67 17.51 11.08
C ILE A 6 6.98 16.52 9.95
N LYS A 7 7.52 15.34 10.28
CA LYS A 7 7.78 14.29 9.29
C LYS A 7 6.50 13.77 8.62
N GLU A 8 5.45 13.56 9.42
CA GLU A 8 4.15 13.09 8.91
C GLU A 8 3.52 14.13 7.96
N ILE A 9 3.55 15.44 8.33
CA ILE A 9 3.04 16.52 7.45
C ILE A 9 3.89 16.63 6.19
N ALA A 10 5.23 16.63 6.30
CA ALA A 10 6.10 16.66 5.13
C ALA A 10 5.83 15.48 4.17
N LEU A 11 5.52 14.31 4.71
CA LEU A 11 5.16 13.14 3.90
C LEU A 11 3.82 13.32 3.19
N ILE A 12 2.84 13.99 3.82
CA ILE A 12 1.57 14.36 3.20
C ILE A 12 1.82 15.35 2.07
N THR A 13 2.60 16.41 2.30
CA THR A 13 2.91 17.43 1.30
C THR A 13 3.60 16.85 0.07
N ILE A 14 4.64 16.04 0.28
CA ILE A 14 5.34 15.35 -0.83
C ILE A 14 4.37 14.40 -1.55
N GLY A 15 3.56 13.66 -0.79
CA GLY A 15 2.56 12.76 -1.34
C GLY A 15 1.52 13.48 -2.20
N SER A 16 0.99 14.60 -1.72
CA SER A 16 0.01 15.43 -2.43
C SER A 16 0.58 16.02 -3.74
N LEU A 17 1.85 16.44 -3.72
CA LEU A 17 2.53 16.96 -4.92
C LEU A 17 2.73 15.84 -5.95
N LEU A 18 3.25 14.68 -5.54
CA LEU A 18 3.47 13.54 -6.45
C LEU A 18 2.14 13.03 -7.04
N PHE A 19 1.09 12.99 -6.23
CA PHE A 19 -0.25 12.68 -6.68
C PHE A 19 -0.72 13.65 -7.78
N ALA A 20 -0.61 14.96 -7.54
CA ALA A 20 -1.02 15.98 -8.51
C ALA A 20 -0.23 15.89 -9.81
N ILE A 21 1.07 15.60 -9.75
CA ILE A 21 1.91 15.34 -10.94
C ILE A 21 1.39 14.09 -11.68
N GLY A 22 1.07 13.01 -10.98
CA GLY A 22 0.50 11.80 -11.59
C GLY A 22 -0.75 12.10 -12.42
N ILE A 23 -1.64 12.93 -11.88
CA ILE A 23 -2.90 13.31 -12.53
C ILE A 23 -2.67 14.31 -13.67
N ASN A 24 -2.09 15.48 -13.37
CA ASN A 24 -2.03 16.59 -14.32
C ASN A 24 -0.97 16.40 -15.42
N TYR A 25 0.13 15.72 -15.09
CA TYR A 25 1.23 15.53 -16.02
C TYR A 25 1.09 14.26 -16.87
N PHE A 26 0.53 13.17 -16.30
CA PHE A 26 0.44 11.90 -17.00
C PHE A 26 -1.00 11.48 -17.35
N ALA A 27 -1.96 11.60 -16.44
CA ALA A 27 -3.30 11.07 -16.67
C ALA A 27 -4.12 11.98 -17.62
N ILE A 28 -4.35 13.24 -17.26
CA ILE A 28 -5.21 14.17 -18.00
C ILE A 28 -4.75 14.36 -19.45
N PRO A 29 -3.46 14.64 -19.76
CA PRO A 29 -3.03 14.90 -21.13
C PRO A 29 -3.17 13.69 -22.06
N ASN A 30 -3.18 12.50 -21.49
CA ASN A 30 -3.32 11.23 -22.22
C ASN A 30 -4.77 10.70 -22.21
N ARG A 31 -5.73 11.53 -21.76
CA ARG A 31 -7.15 11.21 -21.65
C ARG A 31 -7.42 9.95 -20.83
N LEU A 32 -6.60 9.72 -19.82
CA LEU A 32 -6.85 8.70 -18.82
C LEU A 32 -7.74 9.31 -17.72
N SER A 33 -8.55 8.48 -17.10
CA SER A 33 -9.25 8.86 -15.89
C SER A 33 -8.47 8.35 -14.68
N GLU A 34 -9.07 8.46 -13.54
CA GLU A 34 -8.62 7.89 -12.27
C GLU A 34 -9.82 7.21 -11.63
N GLY A 35 -9.58 6.48 -10.56
CA GLY A 35 -10.68 5.93 -9.76
C GLY A 35 -11.29 6.94 -8.79
N GLY A 36 -12.34 6.52 -8.12
CA GLY A 36 -12.94 7.26 -7.01
C GLY A 36 -13.40 8.68 -7.34
N ILE A 37 -13.32 9.54 -6.35
CA ILE A 37 -13.73 10.96 -6.49
C ILE A 37 -12.83 11.71 -7.48
N ILE A 38 -11.56 11.42 -7.51
CA ILE A 38 -10.63 12.04 -8.48
C ILE A 38 -11.05 11.69 -9.91
N GLY A 39 -11.47 10.43 -10.15
CA GLY A 39 -12.01 10.04 -11.45
C GLY A 39 -13.22 10.91 -11.86
N LEU A 40 -14.11 11.21 -10.91
CA LEU A 40 -15.21 12.14 -11.16
C LEU A 40 -14.72 13.57 -11.46
N THR A 41 -13.66 14.05 -10.78
CA THR A 41 -13.12 15.39 -11.08
C THR A 41 -12.47 15.45 -12.46
N VAL A 42 -11.78 14.39 -12.88
CA VAL A 42 -11.19 14.28 -14.22
C VAL A 42 -12.29 14.20 -15.29
N VAL A 43 -13.36 13.48 -15.02
CA VAL A 43 -14.52 13.42 -15.90
C VAL A 43 -15.18 14.79 -16.04
N THR A 44 -15.37 15.55 -14.94
CA THR A 44 -15.90 16.92 -15.01
C THR A 44 -14.99 17.86 -15.77
N TYR A 45 -13.67 17.68 -15.69
CA TYR A 45 -12.71 18.41 -16.51
C TYR A 45 -12.92 18.14 -18.01
N TYR A 46 -13.09 16.87 -18.40
CA TYR A 46 -13.31 16.54 -19.82
C TYR A 46 -14.66 17.00 -20.37
N LEU A 47 -15.67 17.14 -19.53
CA LEU A 47 -17.03 17.54 -19.95
C LEU A 47 -17.25 19.06 -19.90
N PHE A 48 -16.70 19.72 -18.89
CA PHE A 48 -17.04 21.10 -18.55
C PHE A 48 -15.81 22.03 -18.42
N ASP A 49 -14.61 21.49 -18.60
CA ASP A 49 -13.34 22.23 -18.42
C ASP A 49 -13.18 22.83 -17.00
N TRP A 50 -13.79 22.17 -16.00
CA TRP A 50 -13.69 22.59 -14.61
C TRP A 50 -12.36 22.12 -14.01
N SER A 51 -11.67 23.01 -13.29
CA SER A 51 -10.41 22.67 -12.63
C SER A 51 -10.55 21.48 -11.69
N PRO A 52 -9.77 20.41 -11.89
CA PRO A 52 -9.80 19.23 -11.04
C PRO A 52 -9.54 19.54 -9.57
N GLY A 53 -8.66 20.53 -9.29
CA GLY A 53 -8.37 20.96 -7.92
C GLY A 53 -9.57 21.58 -7.22
N VAL A 54 -10.31 22.46 -7.92
CA VAL A 54 -11.51 23.11 -7.36
C VAL A 54 -12.62 22.10 -7.13
N VAL A 55 -12.89 21.22 -8.09
CA VAL A 55 -13.93 20.19 -7.98
C VAL A 55 -13.60 19.20 -6.88
N ASN A 56 -12.32 18.76 -6.79
CA ASN A 56 -11.86 17.89 -5.72
C ASN A 56 -12.10 18.50 -4.34
N PHE A 57 -11.71 19.76 -4.16
CA PHE A 57 -11.92 20.46 -2.90
C PHE A 57 -13.42 20.54 -2.52
N ALA A 58 -14.28 20.93 -3.46
CA ALA A 58 -15.71 21.08 -3.22
C ALA A 58 -16.37 19.76 -2.81
N ILE A 59 -16.13 18.68 -3.57
CA ILE A 59 -16.68 17.36 -3.26
C ILE A 59 -16.17 16.85 -1.90
N ASN A 60 -14.88 16.98 -1.64
CA ASN A 60 -14.29 16.51 -0.39
C ASN A 60 -14.75 17.33 0.83
N ALA A 61 -15.02 18.62 0.69
CA ALA A 61 -15.59 19.43 1.76
C ALA A 61 -16.98 18.88 2.20
N VAL A 62 -17.82 18.49 1.24
CA VAL A 62 -19.11 17.87 1.53
C VAL A 62 -18.92 16.50 2.19
N LEU A 63 -18.03 15.66 1.66
CA LEU A 63 -17.78 14.33 2.22
C LEU A 63 -17.21 14.37 3.64
N LEU A 64 -16.32 15.33 3.92
CA LEU A 64 -15.79 15.52 5.28
C LEU A 64 -16.90 15.97 6.24
N ALA A 65 -17.80 16.86 5.81
CA ALA A 65 -18.92 17.29 6.62
C ALA A 65 -19.88 16.14 7.00
N ILE A 66 -20.00 15.12 6.11
CA ILE A 66 -20.78 13.90 6.38
C ILE A 66 -19.97 12.88 7.19
N GLY A 67 -18.69 12.72 6.85
CA GLY A 67 -17.81 11.63 7.35
C GLY A 67 -17.09 11.92 8.66
N TYR A 68 -17.21 13.13 9.24
CA TYR A 68 -16.39 13.54 10.38
C TYR A 68 -16.50 12.64 11.64
N LYS A 69 -17.59 11.88 11.76
CA LYS A 69 -17.86 10.99 12.90
C LYS A 69 -17.09 9.66 12.85
N PHE A 70 -16.55 9.30 11.68
CA PHE A 70 -15.93 7.98 11.45
C PHE A 70 -14.43 7.94 11.72
N PHE A 71 -13.79 9.11 11.90
CA PHE A 71 -12.36 9.21 12.09
C PHE A 71 -11.97 9.71 13.46
N ASP A 72 -10.84 9.21 13.96
CA ASP A 72 -10.14 9.84 15.08
C ASP A 72 -9.63 11.24 14.71
N LYS A 73 -9.44 12.09 15.72
CA LYS A 73 -9.05 13.49 15.51
C LYS A 73 -7.74 13.66 14.71
N LYS A 74 -6.77 12.75 14.90
CA LYS A 74 -5.48 12.83 14.19
C LYS A 74 -5.66 12.55 12.70
N THR A 75 -6.31 11.45 12.36
CA THR A 75 -6.61 11.07 10.97
C THR A 75 -7.44 12.13 10.27
N MET A 76 -8.42 12.72 10.97
CA MET A 76 -9.24 13.77 10.40
C MET A 76 -8.43 15.02 10.04
N VAL A 77 -7.58 15.51 10.95
CA VAL A 77 -6.72 16.67 10.68
C VAL A 77 -5.78 16.41 9.51
N TYR A 78 -5.15 15.24 9.45
CA TYR A 78 -4.24 14.88 8.38
C TYR A 78 -4.95 14.68 7.04
N THR A 79 -6.18 14.18 7.07
CA THR A 79 -7.02 14.09 5.86
C THR A 79 -7.43 15.48 5.35
N ILE A 80 -7.78 16.42 6.25
CA ILE A 80 -8.05 17.81 5.86
C ILE A 80 -6.82 18.44 5.21
N ILE A 81 -5.63 18.29 5.82
CA ILE A 81 -4.38 18.78 5.23
C ILE A 81 -4.16 18.13 3.85
N GLY A 82 -4.29 16.81 3.75
CA GLY A 82 -4.11 16.09 2.49
C GLY A 82 -5.08 16.56 1.40
N ILE A 83 -6.36 16.78 1.71
CA ILE A 83 -7.35 17.29 0.75
C ILE A 83 -6.99 18.70 0.29
N VAL A 84 -6.66 19.59 1.23
CA VAL A 84 -6.30 20.99 0.91
C VAL A 84 -5.05 21.03 0.03
N GLU A 85 -4.00 20.33 0.42
CA GLU A 85 -2.74 20.30 -0.34
C GLU A 85 -2.90 19.61 -1.70
N THR A 86 -3.62 18.48 -1.77
CA THR A 86 -3.88 17.80 -3.06
C THR A 86 -4.67 18.70 -4.00
N SER A 87 -5.73 19.36 -3.49
CA SER A 87 -6.53 20.27 -4.30
C SER A 87 -5.74 21.49 -4.78
N LEU A 88 -4.90 22.05 -3.89
CA LEU A 88 -4.00 23.15 -4.22
C LEU A 88 -2.98 22.74 -5.29
N PHE A 89 -2.31 21.60 -5.12
CA PHE A 89 -1.33 21.15 -6.10
C PHE A 89 -1.97 20.78 -7.44
N LEU A 90 -3.15 20.14 -7.44
CA LEU A 90 -3.91 19.90 -8.66
C LEU A 90 -4.24 21.21 -9.39
N TYR A 91 -4.62 22.27 -8.68
CA TYR A 91 -4.90 23.57 -9.25
C TYR A 91 -3.64 24.24 -9.79
N VAL A 92 -2.56 24.29 -9.00
CA VAL A 92 -1.31 24.96 -9.38
C VAL A 92 -0.59 24.24 -10.54
N THR A 93 -0.69 22.92 -10.62
CA THR A 93 -0.04 22.11 -11.66
C THR A 93 -0.94 21.85 -12.88
N GLU A 94 -2.16 22.40 -12.92
CA GLU A 94 -3.15 22.16 -13.99
C GLU A 94 -2.60 22.46 -15.40
N HIS A 95 -1.73 23.46 -15.53
CA HIS A 95 -1.13 23.84 -16.81
C HIS A 95 0.15 23.06 -17.17
N ILE A 96 0.66 22.23 -16.27
CA ILE A 96 1.83 21.41 -16.50
C ILE A 96 1.37 20.08 -17.12
N GLN A 97 1.29 20.04 -18.44
CA GLN A 97 0.81 18.88 -19.17
C GLN A 97 1.92 18.29 -20.04
N TYR A 98 2.04 16.98 -20.03
CA TYR A 98 2.96 16.24 -20.88
C TYR A 98 2.24 15.12 -21.61
N GLN A 99 2.08 15.25 -22.89
CA GLN A 99 1.54 14.22 -23.73
C GLN A 99 2.66 13.23 -24.12
N VAL A 100 2.58 12.02 -23.63
CA VAL A 100 3.52 10.95 -24.02
C VAL A 100 3.21 10.55 -25.47
N ASN A 101 4.09 10.97 -26.38
CA ASN A 101 3.88 10.76 -27.81
C ASN A 101 3.71 9.28 -28.16
N GLY A 102 2.48 8.87 -28.48
CA GLY A 102 2.13 7.57 -29.04
C GLY A 102 2.07 6.39 -28.07
N ASP A 103 2.40 6.56 -26.78
CA ASP A 103 2.40 5.43 -25.82
C ASP A 103 1.53 5.74 -24.60
N THR A 104 0.23 5.50 -24.75
CA THR A 104 -0.74 5.63 -23.63
C THR A 104 -0.47 4.65 -22.50
N LEU A 105 0.09 3.47 -22.80
CA LEU A 105 0.43 2.49 -21.78
C LEU A 105 1.54 3.03 -20.87
N LEU A 106 2.57 3.63 -21.45
CA LEU A 106 3.66 4.25 -20.69
C LEU A 106 3.12 5.37 -19.79
N ALA A 107 2.22 6.21 -20.31
CA ALA A 107 1.56 7.24 -19.52
C ALA A 107 0.75 6.65 -18.35
N ALA A 108 0.01 5.57 -18.59
CA ALA A 108 -0.77 4.87 -17.56
C ALA A 108 0.13 4.27 -16.45
N LEU A 109 1.26 3.67 -16.84
CA LEU A 109 2.23 3.12 -15.89
C LEU A 109 2.79 4.20 -14.97
N PHE A 110 3.26 5.32 -15.54
CA PHE A 110 3.80 6.43 -14.76
C PHE A 110 2.72 7.14 -13.93
N ALA A 111 1.53 7.35 -14.47
CA ALA A 111 0.40 7.89 -13.70
C ALA A 111 0.15 7.01 -12.47
N GLY A 112 0.01 5.69 -12.65
CA GLY A 112 -0.20 4.76 -11.54
C GLY A 112 0.92 4.78 -10.51
N VAL A 113 2.18 4.84 -10.93
CA VAL A 113 3.33 4.92 -10.00
C VAL A 113 3.29 6.21 -9.19
N PHE A 114 3.13 7.38 -9.83
CA PHE A 114 3.14 8.67 -9.14
C PHE A 114 1.94 8.83 -8.21
N VAL A 115 0.75 8.47 -8.67
CA VAL A 115 -0.47 8.45 -7.85
C VAL A 115 -0.31 7.49 -6.69
N GLY A 116 0.19 6.28 -6.96
CA GLY A 116 0.41 5.26 -5.92
C GLY A 116 1.42 5.69 -4.86
N ILE A 117 2.54 6.34 -5.24
CA ILE A 117 3.50 6.92 -4.29
C ILE A 117 2.83 8.03 -3.49
N GLY A 118 2.11 8.91 -4.17
CA GLY A 118 1.41 10.02 -3.53
C GLY A 118 0.43 9.56 -2.45
N LEU A 119 -0.51 8.69 -2.81
CA LEU A 119 -1.48 8.10 -1.89
C LEU A 119 -0.81 7.28 -0.79
N GLY A 120 0.17 6.45 -1.14
CA GLY A 120 0.91 5.63 -0.18
C GLY A 120 1.59 6.47 0.90
N CYS A 121 2.22 7.59 0.53
CA CYS A 121 2.82 8.53 1.48
C CYS A 121 1.77 9.15 2.41
N MET A 122 0.63 9.60 1.86
CA MET A 122 -0.46 10.17 2.67
C MET A 122 -1.03 9.14 3.66
N PHE A 123 -1.29 7.91 3.21
CA PHE A 123 -1.78 6.83 4.07
C PHE A 123 -0.79 6.46 5.16
N LYS A 124 0.50 6.36 4.83
CA LYS A 124 1.58 6.06 5.79
C LYS A 124 1.71 7.13 6.86
N ALA A 125 1.47 8.39 6.52
CA ALA A 125 1.43 9.49 7.47
C ALA A 125 0.16 9.48 8.36
N GLY A 126 -0.83 8.70 8.01
CA GLY A 126 -2.10 8.60 8.74
C GLY A 126 -3.22 9.48 8.19
N GLY A 127 -3.00 10.17 7.06
CA GLY A 127 -4.00 10.95 6.33
C GLY A 127 -4.57 10.20 5.12
N THR A 128 -5.35 10.91 4.31
CA THR A 128 -5.85 10.46 3.00
C THR A 128 -5.97 11.66 2.06
N SER A 129 -6.11 11.41 0.75
CA SER A 129 -6.45 12.47 -0.24
C SER A 129 -7.94 12.82 -0.24
N GLY A 130 -8.73 12.23 0.64
CA GLY A 130 -10.19 12.37 0.63
C GLY A 130 -10.90 11.31 -0.20
N GLY A 131 -12.17 11.53 -0.49
CA GLY A 131 -12.96 10.75 -1.43
C GLY A 131 -12.98 9.25 -1.15
N SER A 132 -12.76 8.46 -2.20
CA SER A 132 -12.69 6.99 -2.14
C SER A 132 -11.57 6.48 -1.22
N ALA A 133 -10.48 7.23 -1.04
CA ALA A 133 -9.41 6.90 -0.12
C ALA A 133 -9.88 6.83 1.34
N ILE A 134 -10.91 7.61 1.71
CA ILE A 134 -11.59 7.51 3.00
C ILE A 134 -12.23 6.13 3.17
N LEU A 135 -12.98 5.67 2.16
CA LEU A 135 -13.63 4.37 2.19
C LEU A 135 -12.61 3.22 2.21
N ALA A 136 -11.52 3.35 1.45
CA ALA A 136 -10.43 2.38 1.47
C ALA A 136 -9.78 2.28 2.86
N ARG A 137 -9.60 3.40 3.55
CA ARG A 137 -9.09 3.42 4.92
C ARG A 137 -10.05 2.79 5.91
N LEU A 138 -11.35 3.02 5.78
CA LEU A 138 -12.36 2.34 6.59
C LEU A 138 -12.39 0.83 6.32
N ALA A 139 -12.28 0.41 5.06
CA ALA A 139 -12.18 -0.99 4.71
C ALA A 139 -10.90 -1.64 5.30
N ASN A 140 -9.78 -0.93 5.33
CA ASN A 140 -8.57 -1.39 6.01
C ASN A 140 -8.80 -1.57 7.50
N GLN A 141 -9.42 -0.59 8.17
CA GLN A 141 -9.64 -0.60 9.62
C GLN A 141 -10.66 -1.64 10.06
N TYR A 142 -11.77 -1.82 9.34
CA TYR A 142 -12.87 -2.69 9.77
C TYR A 142 -12.89 -4.06 9.08
N LEU A 143 -12.40 -4.18 7.85
CA LEU A 143 -12.40 -5.43 7.08
C LEU A 143 -11.00 -6.07 7.00
N GLY A 144 -9.95 -5.36 7.47
CA GLY A 144 -8.57 -5.83 7.39
C GLY A 144 -8.05 -5.98 5.97
N TRP A 145 -8.62 -5.26 4.99
CA TRP A 145 -8.09 -5.24 3.63
C TRP A 145 -6.81 -4.40 3.56
N SER A 146 -5.91 -4.71 2.61
CA SER A 146 -4.85 -3.76 2.30
C SER A 146 -5.46 -2.47 1.75
N VAL A 147 -4.79 -1.34 1.98
CA VAL A 147 -5.30 -0.03 1.56
C VAL A 147 -5.41 0.03 0.04
N GLY A 148 -4.39 -0.46 -0.67
CA GLY A 148 -4.40 -0.53 -2.14
C GLY A 148 -5.53 -1.40 -2.68
N LYS A 149 -5.84 -2.55 -2.04
CA LYS A 149 -7.00 -3.37 -2.40
C LYS A 149 -8.31 -2.59 -2.24
N GLY A 150 -8.45 -1.84 -1.15
CA GLY A 150 -9.63 -1.02 -0.91
C GLY A 150 -9.81 0.06 -1.98
N VAL A 151 -8.73 0.78 -2.30
CA VAL A 151 -8.70 1.78 -3.38
C VAL A 151 -9.09 1.13 -4.72
N LEU A 152 -8.40 0.05 -5.10
CA LEU A 152 -8.61 -0.63 -6.38
C LEU A 152 -10.08 -1.07 -6.60
N ILE A 153 -10.74 -1.62 -5.59
CA ILE A 153 -12.12 -2.09 -5.71
C ILE A 153 -13.07 -0.91 -5.99
N ILE A 154 -12.89 0.20 -5.28
CA ILE A 154 -13.71 1.40 -5.47
C ILE A 154 -13.45 2.01 -6.85
N ASP A 155 -12.18 2.08 -7.24
CA ASP A 155 -11.76 2.63 -8.51
C ASP A 155 -12.33 1.85 -9.70
N ILE A 156 -12.34 0.52 -9.65
CA ILE A 156 -12.96 -0.32 -10.68
C ILE A 156 -14.44 0.05 -10.88
N VAL A 157 -15.19 0.29 -9.80
CA VAL A 157 -16.60 0.68 -9.90
C VAL A 157 -16.75 2.02 -10.59
N VAL A 158 -15.93 3.01 -10.25
CA VAL A 158 -15.98 4.35 -10.86
C VAL A 158 -15.54 4.30 -12.32
N ILE A 159 -14.47 3.57 -12.64
CA ILE A 159 -13.97 3.42 -14.01
C ILE A 159 -15.02 2.72 -14.88
N ALA A 160 -15.70 1.69 -14.39
CA ALA A 160 -16.78 1.03 -15.11
C ALA A 160 -17.89 2.01 -15.50
N GLY A 161 -18.23 2.97 -14.62
CA GLY A 161 -19.17 4.06 -14.94
C GLY A 161 -18.62 5.08 -15.93
N SER A 162 -17.30 5.34 -15.91
CA SER A 162 -16.67 6.34 -16.79
C SER A 162 -16.41 5.86 -18.23
N VAL A 163 -16.53 4.56 -18.52
CA VAL A 163 -16.32 3.98 -19.86
C VAL A 163 -17.10 4.72 -20.96
N PHE A 164 -18.32 5.13 -20.65
CA PHE A 164 -19.18 5.85 -21.61
C PHE A 164 -18.66 7.25 -21.98
N ILE A 165 -17.77 7.82 -21.17
CA ILE A 165 -17.22 9.18 -21.34
C ILE A 165 -15.81 9.14 -21.93
N ILE A 166 -14.93 8.32 -21.35
CA ILE A 166 -13.54 8.24 -21.78
C ILE A 166 -13.30 7.21 -22.91
N GLY A 167 -14.27 6.35 -23.15
CA GLY A 167 -14.16 5.24 -24.11
C GLY A 167 -13.49 4.00 -23.53
N GLN A 168 -13.77 2.85 -24.15
CA GLN A 168 -13.33 1.54 -23.66
C GLN A 168 -11.80 1.41 -23.60
N GLU A 169 -11.09 1.86 -24.63
CA GLU A 169 -9.62 1.77 -24.69
C GLU A 169 -8.96 2.52 -23.54
N LYS A 170 -9.38 3.77 -23.30
CA LYS A 170 -8.83 4.60 -22.21
C LYS A 170 -9.20 4.07 -20.83
N ALA A 171 -10.39 3.48 -20.69
CA ALA A 171 -10.78 2.81 -19.46
C ALA A 171 -9.89 1.59 -19.16
N MET A 172 -9.50 0.81 -20.18
CA MET A 172 -8.55 -0.31 -20.00
C MET A 172 -7.18 0.19 -19.54
N TYR A 173 -6.64 1.26 -20.14
CA TYR A 173 -5.38 1.85 -19.67
C TYR A 173 -5.50 2.44 -18.27
N THR A 174 -6.65 3.05 -17.94
CA THR A 174 -6.92 3.54 -16.58
C THR A 174 -6.94 2.39 -15.57
N LEU A 175 -7.53 1.24 -15.90
CA LEU A 175 -7.49 0.05 -15.04
C LEU A 175 -6.05 -0.43 -14.78
N VAL A 176 -5.16 -0.36 -15.79
CA VAL A 176 -3.74 -0.66 -15.60
C VAL A 176 -3.10 0.35 -14.64
N ALA A 177 -3.37 1.64 -14.81
CA ALA A 177 -2.84 2.69 -13.94
C ALA A 177 -3.26 2.48 -12.46
N VAL A 178 -4.56 2.28 -12.20
CA VAL A 178 -5.05 2.09 -10.83
C VAL A 178 -4.59 0.78 -10.21
N PHE A 179 -4.43 -0.29 -11.01
CA PHE A 179 -3.86 -1.54 -10.51
C PHE A 179 -2.41 -1.37 -10.05
N ILE A 180 -1.60 -0.67 -10.83
CA ILE A 180 -0.21 -0.35 -10.45
C ILE A 180 -0.19 0.55 -9.24
N GLY A 181 -1.02 1.61 -9.23
CA GLY A 181 -1.18 2.50 -8.08
C GLY A 181 -1.50 1.74 -6.81
N ALA A 182 -2.46 0.82 -6.85
CA ALA A 182 -2.82 -0.02 -5.70
C ALA A 182 -1.64 -0.86 -5.18
N LYS A 183 -0.83 -1.44 -6.08
CA LYS A 183 0.37 -2.19 -5.69
C LYS A 183 1.44 -1.32 -5.06
N VAL A 184 1.63 -0.11 -5.60
CA VAL A 184 2.58 0.87 -5.06
C VAL A 184 2.10 1.39 -3.70
N ILE A 185 0.80 1.64 -3.52
CA ILE A 185 0.23 2.01 -2.21
C ILE A 185 0.55 0.94 -1.17
N ASP A 186 0.22 -0.32 -1.46
CA ASP A 186 0.46 -1.42 -0.53
C ASP A 186 1.95 -1.56 -0.21
N PHE A 187 2.82 -1.44 -1.19
CA PHE A 187 4.26 -1.46 -1.01
C PHE A 187 4.78 -0.36 -0.06
N ILE A 188 4.23 0.85 -0.15
CA ILE A 188 4.64 1.99 0.69
C ILE A 188 4.05 1.89 2.08
N VAL A 189 2.77 1.50 2.20
CA VAL A 189 2.03 1.44 3.47
C VAL A 189 2.47 0.25 4.30
N GLU A 190 2.47 -0.94 3.72
CA GLU A 190 2.84 -2.19 4.41
C GLU A 190 4.37 -2.34 4.48
N GLY A 191 5.10 -1.72 3.53
CA GLY A 191 6.56 -1.80 3.45
C GLY A 191 7.06 -3.16 2.97
N MET A 192 8.38 -3.33 2.99
CA MET A 192 9.04 -4.61 2.72
C MET A 192 9.17 -5.48 3.98
N ASP A 193 8.60 -5.06 5.08
CA ASP A 193 8.73 -5.71 6.39
C ASP A 193 7.78 -6.92 6.55
N THR A 194 7.59 -7.68 5.48
CA THR A 194 6.88 -8.96 5.58
C THR A 194 7.66 -9.89 6.50
N LYS A 195 6.96 -10.41 7.51
CA LYS A 195 7.51 -11.41 8.43
C LYS A 195 7.23 -12.80 7.86
N THR A 196 8.11 -13.71 8.18
CA THR A 196 8.01 -15.10 7.73
C THR A 196 8.16 -16.01 8.93
N ALA A 197 7.20 -16.89 9.16
CA ALA A 197 7.32 -17.97 10.12
C ALA A 197 7.91 -19.19 9.44
N VAL A 198 8.90 -19.78 10.06
CA VAL A 198 9.57 -20.96 9.55
C VAL A 198 9.45 -22.07 10.58
N THR A 199 8.91 -23.20 10.15
CA THR A 199 8.83 -24.42 10.91
C THR A 199 9.90 -25.38 10.40
N ILE A 200 10.76 -25.89 11.30
CA ILE A 200 11.91 -26.73 10.95
C ILE A 200 11.77 -28.05 11.70
N ILE A 201 11.84 -29.15 10.99
CA ILE A 201 11.89 -30.51 11.53
C ILE A 201 13.20 -31.12 11.06
N SER A 202 14.10 -31.41 12.00
CA SER A 202 15.45 -31.87 11.72
C SER A 202 15.83 -33.04 12.64
N ASN A 203 16.86 -33.76 12.27
CA ASN A 203 17.49 -34.76 13.13
C ASN A 203 18.53 -34.14 14.08
N GLN A 204 18.86 -32.84 13.89
CA GLN A 204 19.79 -32.07 14.72
C GLN A 204 19.17 -30.75 15.21
N PRO A 205 18.03 -30.81 15.94
CA PRO A 205 17.29 -29.61 16.32
C PRO A 205 18.08 -28.69 17.24
N ASP A 206 18.81 -29.24 18.20
CA ASP A 206 19.61 -28.46 19.16
C ASP A 206 20.69 -27.61 18.49
N LEU A 207 21.42 -28.19 17.52
CA LEU A 207 22.49 -27.49 16.82
C LEU A 207 21.94 -26.39 15.92
N ILE A 208 20.80 -26.63 15.26
CA ILE A 208 20.10 -25.60 14.45
C ILE A 208 19.62 -24.46 15.36
N ARG A 209 18.98 -24.78 16.50
CA ARG A 209 18.50 -23.81 17.49
C ARG A 209 19.64 -22.92 17.99
N GLU A 210 20.76 -23.53 18.40
CA GLU A 210 21.94 -22.81 18.90
C GLU A 210 22.52 -21.88 17.82
N THR A 211 22.64 -22.39 16.59
CA THR A 211 23.19 -21.62 15.47
C THR A 211 22.30 -20.44 15.10
N ILE A 212 20.98 -20.62 15.07
CA ILE A 212 20.01 -19.52 14.81
C ILE A 212 20.13 -18.47 15.92
N THR A 213 20.08 -18.88 17.18
CA THR A 213 20.13 -17.96 18.32
C THR A 213 21.41 -17.14 18.35
N LYS A 214 22.58 -17.78 18.11
CA LYS A 214 23.88 -17.11 18.11
C LYS A 214 24.11 -16.22 16.89
N ASN A 215 23.77 -16.71 15.69
CA ASN A 215 24.18 -16.06 14.44
C ASN A 215 23.13 -15.08 13.90
N MET A 216 21.87 -15.23 14.31
CA MET A 216 20.76 -14.41 13.81
C MET A 216 20.10 -13.56 14.90
N THR A 217 20.44 -13.79 16.18
CA THR A 217 19.84 -13.09 17.32
C THR A 217 18.29 -13.17 17.30
N ARG A 218 17.77 -14.34 16.92
CA ARG A 218 16.33 -14.61 16.84
C ARG A 218 15.92 -15.66 17.85
N GLY A 219 14.77 -15.44 18.50
CA GLY A 219 14.15 -16.42 19.37
C GLY A 219 13.68 -17.64 18.57
N VAL A 220 13.89 -18.81 19.10
CA VAL A 220 13.41 -20.08 18.55
C VAL A 220 12.53 -20.73 19.59
N THR A 221 11.30 -21.10 19.22
CA THR A 221 10.40 -21.88 20.07
C THR A 221 10.52 -23.35 19.69
N VAL A 222 10.73 -24.21 20.68
CA VAL A 222 10.73 -25.66 20.50
C VAL A 222 9.34 -26.18 20.83
N LEU A 223 8.74 -26.92 19.88
CA LEU A 223 7.47 -27.57 20.02
C LEU A 223 7.71 -29.09 20.04
N GLU A 224 7.12 -29.78 20.99
CA GLU A 224 7.14 -31.26 21.02
C GLU A 224 6.14 -31.80 20.00
N GLY A 225 6.59 -32.68 19.15
CA GLY A 225 5.77 -33.31 18.13
C GLY A 225 6.01 -34.81 18.05
N ARG A 226 5.11 -35.53 17.39
CA ARG A 226 5.26 -36.97 17.15
C ARG A 226 5.07 -37.27 15.67
N GLY A 227 6.01 -38.01 15.07
CA GLY A 227 5.90 -38.45 13.70
C GLY A 227 4.68 -39.36 13.51
N GLY A 228 3.73 -38.99 12.66
CA GLY A 228 2.49 -39.75 12.45
C GLY A 228 2.76 -41.14 11.89
N TYR A 229 3.76 -41.31 11.04
CA TYR A 229 4.13 -42.60 10.47
C TYR A 229 5.08 -43.40 11.37
N THR A 230 6.13 -42.73 11.90
CA THR A 230 7.17 -43.41 12.67
C THR A 230 6.83 -43.62 14.13
N GLY A 231 5.85 -42.89 14.67
CA GLY A 231 5.51 -42.86 16.09
C GLY A 231 6.60 -42.25 16.99
N LYS A 232 7.74 -41.79 16.44
CA LYS A 232 8.85 -41.24 17.21
C LYS A 232 8.58 -39.81 17.63
N ASN A 233 8.99 -39.45 18.82
CA ASN A 233 8.99 -38.06 19.26
C ASN A 233 10.01 -37.25 18.45
N LYS A 234 9.65 -36.03 18.09
CA LYS A 234 10.50 -35.07 17.37
C LYS A 234 10.33 -33.67 17.94
N GLU A 235 11.41 -32.94 17.99
CA GLU A 235 11.35 -31.50 18.24
C GLU A 235 11.11 -30.76 16.93
N VAL A 236 10.18 -29.81 16.96
CA VAL A 236 9.84 -28.91 15.86
C VAL A 236 10.26 -27.51 16.26
N LEU A 237 11.18 -26.93 15.52
CA LEU A 237 11.61 -25.57 15.77
C LEU A 237 10.71 -24.58 15.02
N TYR A 238 10.21 -23.60 15.74
CA TYR A 238 9.40 -22.52 15.20
C TYR A 238 10.13 -21.21 15.40
N VAL A 239 10.40 -20.48 14.29
CA VAL A 239 11.11 -19.21 14.31
C VAL A 239 10.39 -18.20 13.40
N VAL A 240 10.28 -16.96 13.87
CA VAL A 240 9.77 -15.86 13.07
C VAL A 240 10.92 -14.92 12.74
N ILE A 241 11.05 -14.59 11.47
CA ILE A 241 12.15 -13.77 10.94
C ILE A 241 11.61 -12.71 9.98
N ASN A 242 12.43 -11.71 9.65
CA ASN A 242 12.15 -10.83 8.51
C ASN A 242 12.40 -11.61 7.20
N LYS A 243 11.62 -11.35 6.19
CA LYS A 243 11.76 -12.01 4.87
C LYS A 243 13.19 -11.93 4.30
N GLN A 244 13.89 -10.84 4.58
CA GLN A 244 15.27 -10.62 4.17
C GLN A 244 16.25 -11.60 4.82
N GLU A 245 15.92 -12.12 6.00
CA GLU A 245 16.77 -13.06 6.75
C GLU A 245 16.59 -14.52 6.30
N LEU A 246 15.59 -14.79 5.45
CA LEU A 246 15.24 -16.14 5.02
C LEU A 246 16.37 -16.86 4.29
N VAL A 247 17.12 -16.14 3.46
CA VAL A 247 18.28 -16.71 2.75
C VAL A 247 19.34 -17.17 3.74
N LYS A 248 19.64 -16.34 4.74
CA LYS A 248 20.61 -16.66 5.79
C LYS A 248 20.15 -17.85 6.63
N LEU A 249 18.85 -17.89 6.98
CA LEU A 249 18.26 -19.00 7.73
C LEU A 249 18.37 -20.32 6.95
N LYS A 250 18.01 -20.32 5.67
CA LYS A 250 18.17 -21.51 4.82
C LYS A 250 19.61 -22.02 4.77
N GLN A 251 20.59 -21.13 4.65
CA GLN A 251 21.99 -21.49 4.66
C GLN A 251 22.43 -22.10 5.99
N VAL A 252 21.94 -21.57 7.12
CA VAL A 252 22.23 -22.10 8.44
C VAL A 252 21.68 -23.52 8.57
N ILE A 253 20.43 -23.74 8.16
CA ILE A 253 19.79 -25.05 8.26
C ILE A 253 20.51 -26.08 7.37
N SER A 254 20.70 -25.77 6.10
CA SER A 254 21.35 -26.68 5.13
C SER A 254 22.77 -27.07 5.49
N ARG A 255 23.52 -26.19 6.21
CA ARG A 255 24.87 -26.52 6.69
C ARG A 255 24.88 -27.51 7.86
N VAL A 256 23.81 -27.54 8.65
CA VAL A 256 23.71 -28.40 9.83
C VAL A 256 23.03 -29.72 9.47
N ASP A 257 21.94 -29.66 8.71
CA ASP A 257 21.16 -30.84 8.31
C ASP A 257 20.57 -30.57 6.91
N GLU A 258 21.16 -31.21 5.91
CA GLU A 258 20.76 -31.05 4.51
C GLU A 258 19.38 -31.67 4.23
N ASP A 259 18.99 -32.69 5.04
CA ASP A 259 17.71 -33.39 4.95
C ASP A 259 16.61 -32.77 5.83
N ALA A 260 16.88 -31.60 6.46
CA ALA A 260 15.89 -30.94 7.30
C ALA A 260 14.62 -30.57 6.51
N PHE A 261 13.46 -30.91 7.05
CA PHE A 261 12.18 -30.50 6.47
C PHE A 261 11.80 -29.10 6.97
N VAL A 262 11.69 -28.16 6.03
CA VAL A 262 11.47 -26.74 6.32
C VAL A 262 10.18 -26.26 5.65
N VAL A 263 9.25 -25.75 6.46
CA VAL A 263 8.01 -25.13 5.97
C VAL A 263 8.07 -23.64 6.23
N ILE A 264 7.76 -22.85 5.21
CA ILE A 264 7.84 -21.38 5.24
C ILE A 264 6.45 -20.84 5.03
N HIS A 265 6.00 -19.97 5.95
CA HIS A 265 4.71 -19.30 5.90
C HIS A 265 4.90 -17.79 5.93
N ASP A 266 4.24 -17.06 5.04
CA ASP A 266 4.14 -15.62 5.17
C ASP A 266 3.21 -15.27 6.34
N VAL A 267 3.70 -14.45 7.26
CA VAL A 267 2.95 -13.99 8.44
C VAL A 267 2.47 -12.58 8.18
N ARG A 268 1.19 -12.36 8.38
CA ARG A 268 0.58 -11.05 8.11
C ARG A 268 1.00 -10.00 9.14
N ASP A 269 1.08 -10.40 10.42
CA ASP A 269 1.43 -9.50 11.50
C ASP A 269 2.07 -10.25 12.67
N VAL A 270 3.00 -9.62 13.37
CA VAL A 270 3.68 -10.16 14.55
C VAL A 270 3.71 -9.11 15.63
N LEU A 271 3.02 -9.39 16.74
CA LEU A 271 3.00 -8.54 17.92
C LEU A 271 3.88 -9.14 19.02
N GLY A 272 4.76 -8.35 19.61
CA GLY A 272 5.55 -8.79 20.77
C GLY A 272 7.05 -8.49 20.70
N GLY A 273 7.81 -9.02 21.68
CA GLY A 273 9.22 -8.74 21.86
C GLY A 273 10.09 -9.20 20.69
N GLY A 274 10.99 -8.33 20.23
CA GLY A 274 11.89 -8.57 19.09
C GLY A 274 11.37 -8.08 17.75
N PHE A 275 10.07 -7.77 17.64
CA PHE A 275 9.42 -7.17 16.48
C PHE A 275 8.66 -5.93 16.95
N LYS A 276 9.37 -4.82 17.24
CA LYS A 276 8.68 -3.55 17.52
C LYS A 276 8.04 -3.08 16.22
N ALA A 277 6.74 -2.78 16.29
CA ALA A 277 6.08 -2.00 15.25
C ALA A 277 6.86 -0.67 15.10
N SER A 278 7.40 -0.44 13.92
CA SER A 278 8.12 0.78 13.55
C SER A 278 7.15 1.94 13.37
#